data_118dd4d0ea8e27feb9f6aa368cdb790d
#
_entry.id   118dd4d0ea8e27feb9f6aa368cdb790d
#
_cell.length_a   1.000
_cell.length_b   1.000
_cell.length_c   1.000
_cell.angle_alpha   90.00
_cell.angle_beta   90.00
_cell.angle_gamma   90.00
#
_symmetry.space_group_name_H-M   'P 1'
#
loop_
_entity.id
_entity.type
_entity.pdbx_description
1 polymer ?
#
loop_
_entity_poly.entity_id
_entity_poly.type
_entity_poly.pdbx_seq_one_letter_code
_entity_poly.pdbx_strand_id
1 'polypeptide(L)'
;MATVLHVPAFEDNYIWLVVGGEKNSAVIVDPGDDAPVIEALARQRLTPVAILCTHHHGDHVGGIDGLLARYALPVYGPAAETIPHCRYSLRDGDRVDLPTLALQFTVLEIPGHTRGHIAYAGHGLLFCGDTLFSAGCGRLFEGTPGQMLASLTRLAALPEDSAIFCGHEYTAANLRFAAVVEPDNREVRVHQQTVEELRARGQPTLPSTLAVEKRINPFLRTREPSVRRAAEQHAGRKLETALEVFTVIRRWKDDFRG
;
A
#
# COMPACT_ATOMS: atom_id res chain seq x y z
N MET A 1 -1.58 20.71 7.81
CA MET A 1 -1.73 19.41 7.13
C MET A 1 -0.42 18.65 7.26
N ALA A 2 -0.48 17.34 7.46
CA ALA A 2 0.72 16.51 7.48
C ALA A 2 1.33 16.41 6.07
N THR A 3 2.65 16.40 5.99
CA THR A 3 3.39 16.12 4.75
C THR A 3 3.89 14.69 4.82
N VAL A 4 3.77 13.94 3.73
CA VAL A 4 4.33 12.59 3.64
C VAL A 4 5.53 12.62 2.70
N LEU A 5 6.66 12.15 3.19
CA LEU A 5 7.90 12.02 2.42
C LEU A 5 8.14 10.54 2.11
N HIS A 6 8.57 10.25 0.89
CA HIS A 6 9.04 8.92 0.51
C HIS A 6 10.53 8.77 0.79
N VAL A 7 10.91 7.62 1.32
CA VAL A 7 12.30 7.19 1.48
C VAL A 7 12.45 5.90 0.69
N PRO A 8 13.14 5.92 -0.45
CA PRO A 8 13.40 4.71 -1.23
C PRO A 8 14.31 3.75 -0.43
N ALA A 9 13.97 2.47 -0.48
CA ALA A 9 14.77 1.40 0.10
C ALA A 9 14.78 0.20 -0.85
N PHE A 10 15.81 -0.61 -0.79
CA PHE A 10 16.02 -1.77 -1.68
C PHE A 10 15.89 -1.39 -3.16
N GLU A 11 15.24 -2.25 -3.97
CA GLU A 11 15.04 -1.99 -5.40
C GLU A 11 13.80 -1.13 -5.70
N ASP A 12 12.71 -1.33 -4.95
CA ASP A 12 11.41 -0.71 -5.24
C ASP A 12 10.55 -0.39 -4.00
N ASN A 13 11.06 -0.61 -2.78
CA ASN A 13 10.31 -0.30 -1.56
C ASN A 13 10.25 1.20 -1.28
N TYR A 14 9.14 1.61 -0.68
CA TYR A 14 8.97 2.92 -0.07
C TYR A 14 8.74 2.79 1.44
N ILE A 15 9.61 3.44 2.20
CA ILE A 15 9.39 3.75 3.61
C ILE A 15 8.77 5.15 3.66
N TRP A 16 7.70 5.33 4.42
CA TRP A 16 7.03 6.62 4.47
C TRP A 16 7.33 7.37 5.77
N LEU A 17 7.69 8.65 5.66
CA LEU A 17 7.81 9.55 6.80
C LEU A 17 6.62 10.51 6.81
N VAL A 18 5.75 10.37 7.80
CA VAL A 18 4.62 11.28 8.02
C VAL A 18 5.09 12.41 8.90
N VAL A 19 5.25 13.60 8.33
CA VAL A 19 5.82 14.76 9.00
C VAL A 19 4.73 15.75 9.40
N GLY A 20 4.78 16.23 10.64
CA GLY A 20 3.82 17.21 11.14
C GLY A 20 4.21 17.76 12.50
N GLY A 21 3.34 18.63 13.06
CA GLY A 21 3.54 19.22 14.37
C GLY A 21 4.58 20.34 14.42
N GLU A 22 4.72 20.94 15.61
CA GLU A 22 5.57 22.12 15.82
C GLU A 22 7.07 21.83 15.90
N LYS A 23 7.47 20.54 16.05
CA LYS A 23 8.87 20.14 16.32
C LYS A 23 9.50 19.33 15.19
N ASN A 24 9.05 19.49 13.95
CA ASN A 24 9.52 18.66 12.84
C ASN A 24 9.47 17.16 13.19
N SER A 25 8.40 16.73 13.84
CA SER A 25 8.23 15.34 14.23
C SER A 25 7.85 14.47 13.05
N ALA A 26 8.34 13.22 13.04
CA ALA A 26 8.02 12.25 11.99
C ALA A 26 7.60 10.92 12.58
N VAL A 27 6.60 10.30 11.97
CA VAL A 27 6.26 8.87 12.14
C VAL A 27 6.81 8.11 10.97
N ILE A 28 7.43 6.97 11.24
CA ILE A 28 8.02 6.08 10.25
C ILE A 28 7.04 4.95 9.98
N VAL A 29 6.70 4.70 8.71
CA VAL A 29 5.81 3.60 8.32
C VAL A 29 6.60 2.59 7.50
N ASP A 30 6.53 1.34 7.89
CA ASP A 30 7.15 0.17 7.25
C ASP A 30 8.66 0.32 6.99
N PRO A 31 9.48 0.53 8.04
CA PRO A 31 10.92 0.67 7.88
C PRO A 31 11.61 -0.67 7.59
N GLY A 32 11.67 -1.07 6.34
CA GLY A 32 12.39 -2.28 5.91
C GLY A 32 13.91 -2.16 6.08
N ASP A 33 14.45 -0.95 5.97
CA ASP A 33 15.88 -0.65 6.15
C ASP A 33 16.04 0.62 6.99
N ASP A 34 16.91 0.60 7.99
CA ASP A 34 17.16 1.72 8.89
C ASP A 34 18.07 2.79 8.28
N ALA A 35 19.03 2.40 7.46
CA ALA A 35 20.06 3.31 6.95
C ALA A 35 19.47 4.49 6.14
N PRO A 36 18.60 4.29 5.12
CA PRO A 36 18.01 5.37 4.37
C PRO A 36 17.06 6.24 5.22
N VAL A 37 16.40 5.64 6.23
CA VAL A 37 15.55 6.40 7.17
C VAL A 37 16.39 7.35 8.02
N ILE A 38 17.47 6.85 8.60
CA ILE A 38 18.39 7.66 9.44
C ILE A 38 18.96 8.82 8.64
N GLU A 39 19.38 8.58 7.39
CA GLU A 39 19.86 9.61 6.50
C GLU A 39 18.78 10.67 6.20
N ALA A 40 17.56 10.22 5.87
CA ALA A 40 16.44 11.10 5.57
C ALA A 40 16.06 11.97 6.77
N LEU A 41 15.98 11.38 7.98
CA LEU A 41 15.71 12.10 9.22
C LEU A 41 16.79 13.18 9.48
N ALA A 42 18.06 12.84 9.32
CA ALA A 42 19.17 13.78 9.51
C ALA A 42 19.13 14.92 8.48
N ARG A 43 18.98 14.60 7.18
CA ARG A 43 18.92 15.57 6.10
C ARG A 43 17.77 16.57 6.26
N GLN A 44 16.60 16.09 6.69
CA GLN A 44 15.39 16.89 6.87
C GLN A 44 15.27 17.50 8.28
N ARG A 45 16.23 17.22 9.19
CA ARG A 45 16.20 17.63 10.60
C ARG A 45 14.90 17.21 11.30
N LEU A 46 14.49 15.96 11.07
CA LEU A 46 13.27 15.40 11.64
C LEU A 46 13.57 14.61 12.91
N THR A 47 12.65 14.65 13.86
CA THR A 47 12.69 13.86 15.09
C THR A 47 11.67 12.74 14.98
N PRO A 48 12.10 11.46 14.93
CA PRO A 48 11.17 10.34 14.88
C PRO A 48 10.46 10.18 16.22
N VAL A 49 9.15 9.84 16.19
CA VAL A 49 8.32 9.71 17.40
C VAL A 49 7.63 8.36 17.52
N ALA A 50 7.48 7.62 16.43
CA ALA A 50 6.89 6.28 16.43
C ALA A 50 7.24 5.53 15.14
N ILE A 51 7.09 4.19 15.18
CA ILE A 51 7.13 3.29 14.04
C ILE A 51 5.76 2.63 13.91
N LEU A 52 5.18 2.64 12.70
CA LEU A 52 3.95 1.93 12.34
C LEU A 52 4.29 0.83 11.33
N CYS A 53 3.88 -0.41 11.61
CA CYS A 53 4.08 -1.54 10.71
C CYS A 53 2.73 -2.05 10.20
N THR A 54 2.63 -2.29 8.89
CA THR A 54 1.42 -2.82 8.27
C THR A 54 1.36 -4.35 8.33
N HIS A 55 2.50 -5.03 8.18
CA HIS A 55 2.63 -6.48 8.23
C HIS A 55 4.08 -6.90 8.53
N HIS A 56 4.36 -8.22 8.63
CA HIS A 56 5.60 -8.77 9.19
C HIS A 56 6.72 -9.05 8.18
N HIS A 57 6.55 -8.82 6.88
CA HIS A 57 7.60 -9.13 5.91
C HIS A 57 8.87 -8.31 6.18
N GLY A 58 10.02 -8.94 5.95
CA GLY A 58 11.31 -8.39 6.34
C GLY A 58 11.63 -7.03 5.72
N ASP A 59 11.16 -6.80 4.50
CA ASP A 59 11.30 -5.54 3.77
C ASP A 59 10.37 -4.41 4.26
N HIS A 60 9.53 -4.67 5.29
CA HIS A 60 8.71 -3.68 6.00
C HIS A 60 9.11 -3.52 7.48
N VAL A 61 9.86 -4.46 8.04
CA VAL A 61 10.22 -4.43 9.47
C VAL A 61 11.71 -4.56 9.75
N GLY A 62 12.54 -4.87 8.74
CA GLY A 62 13.96 -5.21 8.92
C GLY A 62 14.81 -4.07 9.50
N GLY A 63 14.41 -2.82 9.32
CA GLY A 63 15.11 -1.65 9.87
C GLY A 63 14.77 -1.30 11.32
N ILE A 64 13.83 -2.00 11.96
CA ILE A 64 13.36 -1.66 13.31
C ILE A 64 14.52 -1.71 14.34
N ASP A 65 15.32 -2.77 14.31
CA ASP A 65 16.44 -2.93 15.27
C ASP A 65 17.44 -1.78 15.17
N GLY A 66 17.85 -1.40 13.95
CA GLY A 66 18.77 -0.32 13.71
C GLY A 66 18.21 1.05 14.13
N LEU A 67 16.92 1.28 13.93
CA LEU A 67 16.24 2.49 14.39
C LEU A 67 16.15 2.55 15.91
N LEU A 68 15.80 1.44 16.58
CA LEU A 68 15.70 1.37 18.04
C LEU A 68 17.05 1.46 18.75
N ALA A 69 18.14 1.08 18.10
CA ALA A 69 19.49 1.29 18.61
C ALA A 69 19.85 2.79 18.74
N ARG A 70 19.18 3.68 18.00
CA ARG A 70 19.43 5.12 17.97
C ARG A 70 18.33 5.95 18.65
N TYR A 71 17.09 5.47 18.60
CA TYR A 71 15.92 6.23 19.01
C TYR A 71 15.01 5.38 19.92
N ALA A 72 14.57 5.92 21.03
CA ALA A 72 13.61 5.27 21.92
C ALA A 72 12.18 5.46 21.37
N LEU A 73 11.75 4.60 20.43
CA LEU A 73 10.47 4.71 19.73
C LEU A 73 9.49 3.63 20.15
N PRO A 74 8.20 3.95 20.31
CA PRO A 74 7.16 2.94 20.34
C PRO A 74 6.96 2.33 18.94
N VAL A 75 6.79 1.00 18.88
CA VAL A 75 6.47 0.26 17.67
C VAL A 75 5.01 -0.20 17.76
N TYR A 76 4.25 0.11 16.73
CA TYR A 76 2.86 -0.28 16.53
C TYR A 76 2.80 -1.29 15.38
N GLY A 77 1.98 -2.32 15.50
CA GLY A 77 1.81 -3.31 14.43
C GLY A 77 0.62 -4.22 14.66
N PRO A 78 0.27 -5.07 13.67
CA PRO A 78 -0.88 -5.97 13.75
C PRO A 78 -0.76 -6.98 14.90
N ALA A 79 -1.84 -7.14 15.66
CA ALA A 79 -1.90 -8.10 16.76
C ALA A 79 -1.85 -9.57 16.30
N ALA A 80 -2.17 -9.82 15.03
CA ALA A 80 -2.19 -11.16 14.45
C ALA A 80 -0.85 -11.57 13.80
N GLU A 81 0.19 -10.72 13.88
CA GLU A 81 1.51 -10.97 13.30
C GLU A 81 2.64 -10.71 14.30
N THR A 82 3.79 -11.30 14.04
CA THR A 82 4.99 -11.07 14.85
C THR A 82 5.81 -9.92 14.29
N ILE A 83 5.64 -8.74 14.88
CA ILE A 83 6.44 -7.55 14.54
C ILE A 83 7.55 -7.40 15.59
N PRO A 84 8.82 -7.19 15.18
CA PRO A 84 9.92 -6.97 16.10
C PRO A 84 9.63 -5.81 17.06
N HIS A 85 9.88 -6.02 18.35
CA HIS A 85 9.71 -4.99 19.40
C HIS A 85 8.32 -4.32 19.45
N CYS A 86 7.27 -4.97 18.90
CA CYS A 86 5.92 -4.42 18.91
C CYS A 86 5.42 -4.17 20.33
N ARG A 87 5.29 -2.89 20.69
CA ARG A 87 4.76 -2.48 21.99
C ARG A 87 3.24 -2.36 21.99
N TYR A 88 2.69 -1.97 20.85
CA TYR A 88 1.25 -1.75 20.68
C TYR A 88 0.71 -2.65 19.57
N SER A 89 0.14 -3.78 20.00
CA SER A 89 -0.51 -4.75 19.10
C SER A 89 -1.92 -4.27 18.76
N LEU A 90 -2.17 -4.02 17.49
CA LEU A 90 -3.37 -3.36 16.98
C LEU A 90 -4.33 -4.36 16.33
N ARG A 91 -5.63 -4.09 16.50
CA ARG A 91 -6.75 -4.83 15.92
C ARG A 91 -7.65 -3.89 15.11
N ASP A 92 -8.58 -4.48 14.41
CA ASP A 92 -9.58 -3.74 13.65
C ASP A 92 -10.34 -2.71 14.49
N GLY A 93 -10.43 -1.47 13.97
CA GLY A 93 -11.11 -0.36 14.64
C GLY A 93 -10.28 0.35 15.72
N ASP A 94 -9.11 -0.17 16.09
CA ASP A 94 -8.22 0.53 17.03
C ASP A 94 -7.80 1.90 16.48
N ARG A 95 -7.43 2.79 17.40
CA ARG A 95 -6.93 4.12 17.07
C ARG A 95 -5.49 4.28 17.49
N VAL A 96 -4.70 4.85 16.62
CA VAL A 96 -3.33 5.26 16.89
C VAL A 96 -3.28 6.76 17.00
N ASP A 97 -3.15 7.24 18.23
CA ASP A 97 -3.02 8.67 18.53
C ASP A 97 -1.56 9.10 18.47
N LEU A 98 -1.26 10.11 17.68
CA LEU A 98 0.05 10.70 17.48
C LEU A 98 -0.01 12.20 17.83
N PRO A 99 -0.11 12.54 19.12
CA PRO A 99 -0.40 13.91 19.56
C PRO A 99 0.66 14.91 19.12
N THR A 100 1.93 14.50 19.01
CA THR A 100 3.02 15.36 18.53
C THR A 100 2.81 15.84 17.08
N LEU A 101 2.11 15.05 16.27
CA LEU A 101 1.77 15.40 14.88
C LEU A 101 0.35 15.96 14.75
N ALA A 102 -0.45 15.95 15.81
CA ALA A 102 -1.89 16.19 15.79
C ALA A 102 -2.62 15.26 14.79
N LEU A 103 -2.20 13.98 14.73
CA LEU A 103 -2.75 12.97 13.85
C LEU A 103 -3.35 11.81 14.67
N GLN A 104 -4.40 11.22 14.12
CA GLN A 104 -5.02 9.99 14.60
C GLN A 104 -5.32 9.10 13.39
N PHE A 105 -4.93 7.84 13.45
CA PHE A 105 -5.28 6.85 12.44
C PHE A 105 -6.22 5.79 13.00
N THR A 106 -7.19 5.39 12.19
CA THR A 106 -7.98 4.19 12.45
C THR A 106 -7.31 3.00 11.79
N VAL A 107 -7.21 1.90 12.52
CA VAL A 107 -6.66 0.63 12.04
C VAL A 107 -7.74 -0.15 11.31
N LEU A 108 -7.41 -0.68 10.14
CA LEU A 108 -8.27 -1.55 9.35
C LEU A 108 -7.54 -2.89 9.14
N GLU A 109 -8.13 -4.00 9.60
CA GLU A 109 -7.65 -5.32 9.21
C GLU A 109 -7.97 -5.58 7.73
N ILE A 110 -6.95 -5.91 6.95
CA ILE A 110 -7.02 -6.09 5.50
C ILE A 110 -6.27 -7.37 5.07
N PRO A 111 -6.69 -8.54 5.56
CA PRO A 111 -6.04 -9.81 5.26
C PRO A 111 -6.07 -10.13 3.76
N GLY A 112 -5.01 -10.80 3.28
CA GLY A 112 -4.90 -11.22 1.89
C GLY A 112 -3.47 -11.47 1.48
N HIS A 113 -2.63 -10.46 1.49
CA HIS A 113 -1.19 -10.58 1.26
C HIS A 113 -0.55 -11.40 2.40
N THR A 114 -0.72 -10.96 3.63
CA THR A 114 -0.53 -11.75 4.84
C THR A 114 -1.86 -11.93 5.57
N ARG A 115 -1.94 -12.81 6.58
CA ARG A 115 -3.18 -13.08 7.31
C ARG A 115 -3.57 -11.98 8.28
N GLY A 116 -2.59 -11.32 8.85
CA GLY A 116 -2.80 -10.30 9.86
C GLY A 116 -2.57 -8.87 9.37
N HIS A 117 -2.43 -8.67 8.06
CA HIS A 117 -2.15 -7.36 7.46
C HIS A 117 -3.15 -6.30 7.91
N ILE A 118 -2.65 -5.11 8.28
CA ILE A 118 -3.47 -3.94 8.62
C ILE A 118 -3.14 -2.73 7.76
N ALA A 119 -4.07 -1.80 7.70
CA ALA A 119 -3.84 -0.46 7.16
C ALA A 119 -4.09 0.61 8.21
N TYR A 120 -3.48 1.77 8.03
CA TYR A 120 -3.70 2.98 8.82
C TYR A 120 -4.42 4.01 7.95
N ALA A 121 -5.63 4.40 8.33
CA ALA A 121 -6.45 5.35 7.59
C ALA A 121 -6.84 6.56 8.46
N GLY A 122 -6.60 7.77 7.95
CA GLY A 122 -6.95 9.01 8.66
C GLY A 122 -6.43 10.26 7.95
N HIS A 123 -7.08 11.39 8.15
CA HIS A 123 -6.66 12.69 7.61
C HIS A 123 -6.46 12.73 6.07
N GLY A 124 -7.21 11.91 5.34
CA GLY A 124 -7.05 11.76 3.88
C GLY A 124 -5.82 10.93 3.46
N LEU A 125 -5.17 10.25 4.41
CA LEU A 125 -4.01 9.38 4.18
C LEU A 125 -4.40 7.92 4.40
N LEU A 126 -3.90 7.03 3.55
CA LEU A 126 -4.06 5.59 3.65
C LEU A 126 -2.71 4.90 3.45
N PHE A 127 -2.18 4.32 4.53
CA PHE A 127 -0.99 3.46 4.49
C PHE A 127 -1.46 2.00 4.47
N CYS A 128 -1.35 1.33 3.35
CA CYS A 128 -1.94 0.00 3.12
C CYS A 128 -0.92 -1.10 2.81
N GLY A 129 0.38 -0.82 3.01
CA GLY A 129 1.46 -1.79 2.76
C GLY A 129 1.29 -2.47 1.42
N ASP A 130 1.19 -3.79 1.47
CA ASP A 130 1.14 -4.66 0.29
C ASP A 130 -0.25 -5.20 -0.05
N THR A 131 -1.31 -4.49 0.35
CA THR A 131 -2.68 -4.88 -0.02
C THR A 131 -3.14 -4.21 -1.30
N LEU A 132 -3.15 -2.87 -1.35
CA LEU A 132 -3.56 -2.09 -2.52
C LEU A 132 -2.35 -1.36 -3.10
N PHE A 133 -1.98 -1.68 -4.34
CA PHE A 133 -1.00 -0.95 -5.14
C PHE A 133 -1.67 -0.09 -6.21
N SER A 134 -0.95 0.91 -6.72
CA SER A 134 -1.45 1.64 -7.88
C SER A 134 -1.57 0.70 -9.08
N ALA A 135 -2.77 0.69 -9.67
CA ALA A 135 -3.23 -0.22 -10.73
C ALA A 135 -3.08 -1.73 -10.41
N GLY A 136 -2.95 -2.11 -9.13
CA GLY A 136 -2.66 -3.48 -8.73
C GLY A 136 -3.07 -3.83 -7.30
N CYS A 137 -2.75 -5.04 -6.89
CA CYS A 137 -2.83 -5.51 -5.51
C CYS A 137 -1.72 -6.52 -5.20
N GLY A 138 -1.48 -6.77 -3.91
CA GLY A 138 -0.48 -7.71 -3.43
C GLY A 138 -0.71 -9.15 -3.88
N ARG A 139 0.37 -9.93 -3.89
CA ARG A 139 0.30 -11.39 -4.01
C ARG A 139 -0.33 -12.00 -2.77
N LEU A 140 -0.95 -13.16 -2.96
CA LEU A 140 -1.57 -13.93 -1.87
C LEU A 140 -0.55 -14.95 -1.33
N PHE A 141 0.28 -14.54 -0.36
CA PHE A 141 1.23 -15.49 0.24
C PHE A 141 0.55 -16.34 1.32
N GLU A 142 -0.32 -15.76 2.12
CA GLU A 142 -0.92 -16.43 3.27
C GLU A 142 -2.45 -16.43 3.25
N GLY A 143 -3.05 -15.43 2.61
CA GLY A 143 -4.48 -15.26 2.56
C GLY A 143 -5.13 -15.91 1.33
N THR A 144 -6.43 -15.68 1.21
CA THR A 144 -7.27 -16.20 0.12
C THR A 144 -7.73 -15.09 -0.82
N PRO A 145 -8.13 -15.42 -2.08
CA PRO A 145 -8.73 -14.43 -2.97
C PRO A 145 -9.96 -13.73 -2.37
N GLY A 146 -10.77 -14.46 -1.59
CA GLY A 146 -11.93 -13.88 -0.92
C GLY A 146 -11.57 -12.84 0.13
N GLN A 147 -10.54 -13.11 0.93
CA GLN A 147 -10.03 -12.16 1.92
C GLN A 147 -9.47 -10.90 1.24
N MET A 148 -8.61 -11.04 0.22
CA MET A 148 -8.06 -9.90 -0.49
C MET A 148 -9.15 -9.06 -1.17
N LEU A 149 -10.13 -9.69 -1.81
CA LEU A 149 -11.25 -8.96 -2.44
C LEU A 149 -12.08 -8.19 -1.40
N ALA A 150 -12.34 -8.79 -0.23
CA ALA A 150 -13.03 -8.12 0.87
C ALA A 150 -12.20 -6.93 1.39
N SER A 151 -10.91 -7.10 1.58
CA SER A 151 -9.97 -6.05 2.01
C SER A 151 -9.93 -4.89 1.01
N LEU A 152 -9.78 -5.18 -0.27
CA LEU A 152 -9.80 -4.16 -1.34
C LEU A 152 -11.16 -3.44 -1.41
N THR A 153 -12.27 -4.16 -1.24
CA THR A 153 -13.61 -3.57 -1.19
C THR A 153 -13.76 -2.62 0.00
N ARG A 154 -13.22 -3.01 1.15
CA ARG A 154 -13.19 -2.18 2.36
C ARG A 154 -12.39 -0.90 2.15
N LEU A 155 -11.19 -1.00 1.60
CA LEU A 155 -10.36 0.17 1.30
C LEU A 155 -11.04 1.09 0.27
N ALA A 156 -11.67 0.53 -0.76
CA ALA A 156 -12.39 1.30 -1.78
C ALA A 156 -13.63 2.03 -1.26
N ALA A 157 -14.13 1.69 -0.06
CA ALA A 157 -15.23 2.39 0.59
C ALA A 157 -14.80 3.66 1.35
N LEU A 158 -13.49 3.92 1.49
CA LEU A 158 -12.96 5.15 2.06
C LEU A 158 -13.22 6.36 1.12
N PRO A 159 -13.06 7.60 1.61
CA PRO A 159 -13.21 8.80 0.78
C PRO A 159 -12.33 8.76 -0.48
N GLU A 160 -12.86 9.18 -1.61
CA GLU A 160 -12.19 9.07 -2.92
C GLU A 160 -10.93 9.93 -3.04
N ASP A 161 -10.83 10.99 -2.28
CA ASP A 161 -9.67 11.87 -2.17
C ASP A 161 -8.56 11.32 -1.25
N SER A 162 -8.76 10.15 -0.63
CA SER A 162 -7.73 9.51 0.17
C SER A 162 -6.49 9.20 -0.67
N ALA A 163 -5.35 9.74 -0.25
CA ALA A 163 -4.05 9.47 -0.84
C ALA A 163 -3.53 8.10 -0.38
N ILE A 164 -3.09 7.27 -1.32
CA ILE A 164 -2.67 5.89 -1.08
C ILE A 164 -1.16 5.81 -1.06
N PHE A 165 -0.62 5.36 0.05
CA PHE A 165 0.80 5.13 0.32
C PHE A 165 1.02 3.63 0.51
N CYS A 166 1.34 2.92 -0.57
CA CYS A 166 1.66 1.49 -0.55
C CYS A 166 3.17 1.23 -0.42
N GLY A 167 3.55 -0.03 -0.19
CA GLY A 167 4.92 -0.41 0.11
C GLY A 167 5.89 -0.36 -1.06
N HIS A 168 5.41 -0.45 -2.32
CA HIS A 168 6.28 -0.65 -3.48
C HIS A 168 5.95 0.20 -4.69
N GLU A 169 6.96 0.50 -5.49
CA GLU A 169 6.88 1.19 -6.79
C GLU A 169 6.58 0.20 -7.94
N TYR A 170 5.41 -0.42 -7.89
CA TYR A 170 4.98 -1.40 -8.91
C TYR A 170 4.09 -0.80 -10.00
N THR A 171 3.83 0.51 -9.98
CA THR A 171 2.82 1.18 -10.81
C THR A 171 2.99 0.91 -12.30
N ALA A 172 4.20 1.07 -12.83
CA ALA A 172 4.45 0.85 -14.26
C ALA A 172 4.18 -0.61 -14.68
N ALA A 173 4.63 -1.59 -13.87
CA ALA A 173 4.39 -3.01 -14.13
C ALA A 173 2.92 -3.40 -13.99
N ASN A 174 2.20 -2.77 -13.06
CA ASN A 174 0.79 -2.99 -12.86
C ASN A 174 -0.05 -2.39 -14.00
N LEU A 175 0.30 -1.20 -14.48
CA LEU A 175 -0.38 -0.57 -15.60
C LEU A 175 -0.23 -1.36 -16.91
N ARG A 176 0.95 -1.98 -17.17
CA ARG A 176 1.09 -2.89 -18.32
C ARG A 176 0.07 -4.03 -18.24
N PHE A 177 -0.13 -4.61 -17.06
CA PHE A 177 -1.16 -5.64 -16.88
C PHE A 177 -2.57 -5.08 -17.01
N ALA A 178 -2.86 -3.93 -16.38
CA ALA A 178 -4.17 -3.28 -16.47
C ALA A 178 -4.56 -2.98 -17.93
N ALA A 179 -3.60 -2.56 -18.77
CA ALA A 179 -3.82 -2.32 -20.19
C ALA A 179 -4.14 -3.61 -20.97
N VAL A 180 -3.64 -4.78 -20.55
CA VAL A 180 -4.01 -6.08 -21.15
C VAL A 180 -5.41 -6.50 -20.72
N VAL A 181 -5.78 -6.25 -19.46
CA VAL A 181 -7.12 -6.57 -18.94
C VAL A 181 -8.20 -5.65 -19.54
N GLU A 182 -7.90 -4.36 -19.65
CA GLU A 182 -8.84 -3.34 -20.17
C GLU A 182 -8.19 -2.50 -21.28
N PRO A 183 -7.96 -3.05 -22.50
CA PRO A 183 -7.26 -2.37 -23.57
C PRO A 183 -7.97 -1.09 -24.07
N ASP A 184 -9.28 -1.00 -23.90
CA ASP A 184 -10.07 0.17 -24.27
C ASP A 184 -10.23 1.20 -23.15
N ASN A 185 -9.69 0.94 -21.95
CA ASN A 185 -9.76 1.88 -20.85
C ASN A 185 -8.82 3.06 -21.07
N ARG A 186 -9.39 4.22 -21.44
CA ARG A 186 -8.65 5.45 -21.72
C ARG A 186 -7.88 5.93 -20.48
N GLU A 187 -8.46 5.80 -19.27
CA GLU A 187 -7.83 6.25 -18.03
C GLU A 187 -6.54 5.46 -17.74
N VAL A 188 -6.53 4.15 -18.00
CA VAL A 188 -5.32 3.31 -17.89
C VAL A 188 -4.22 3.83 -18.83
N ARG A 189 -4.55 4.12 -20.11
CA ARG A 189 -3.57 4.62 -21.08
C ARG A 189 -3.00 5.98 -20.71
N VAL A 190 -3.86 6.91 -20.29
CA VAL A 190 -3.42 8.25 -19.85
C VAL A 190 -2.52 8.16 -18.63
N HIS A 191 -2.90 7.33 -17.66
CA HIS A 191 -2.10 7.16 -16.45
C HIS A 191 -0.75 6.47 -16.75
N GLN A 192 -0.73 5.52 -17.68
CA GLN A 192 0.50 4.86 -18.14
C GLN A 192 1.50 5.88 -18.71
N GLN A 193 1.07 6.80 -19.58
CA GLN A 193 1.93 7.87 -20.10
C GLN A 193 2.50 8.75 -19.00
N THR A 194 1.65 9.16 -18.05
CA THR A 194 2.09 9.96 -16.89
C THR A 194 3.16 9.23 -16.08
N VAL A 195 2.95 7.94 -15.82
CA VAL A 195 3.88 7.11 -15.05
C VAL A 195 5.20 6.91 -15.80
N GLU A 196 5.16 6.66 -17.10
CA GLU A 196 6.36 6.55 -17.94
C GLU A 196 7.20 7.84 -17.88
N GLU A 197 6.56 9.02 -17.96
CA GLU A 197 7.24 10.31 -17.84
C GLU A 197 7.85 10.54 -16.45
N LEU A 198 7.15 10.17 -15.38
CA LEU A 198 7.67 10.28 -14.01
C LEU A 198 8.88 9.35 -13.81
N ARG A 199 8.75 8.08 -14.21
CA ARG A 199 9.83 7.09 -14.07
C ARG A 199 11.06 7.40 -14.94
N ALA A 200 10.88 7.96 -16.13
CA ALA A 200 11.98 8.43 -16.96
C ALA A 200 12.80 9.55 -16.30
N ARG A 201 12.18 10.30 -15.37
CA ARG A 201 12.85 11.35 -14.57
C ARG A 201 13.29 10.84 -13.19
N GLY A 202 13.19 9.54 -12.90
CA GLY A 202 13.49 8.96 -11.60
C GLY A 202 12.56 9.42 -10.47
N GLN A 203 11.37 9.92 -10.81
CA GLN A 203 10.38 10.41 -9.85
C GLN A 203 9.45 9.29 -9.39
N PRO A 204 8.97 9.30 -8.12
CA PRO A 204 7.99 8.37 -7.64
C PRO A 204 6.64 8.57 -8.34
N THR A 205 5.86 7.49 -8.46
CA THR A 205 4.50 7.55 -9.00
C THR A 205 3.42 7.60 -7.91
N LEU A 206 3.85 7.47 -6.66
CA LEU A 206 3.00 7.52 -5.47
C LEU A 206 3.15 8.86 -4.74
N PRO A 207 2.10 9.31 -4.01
CA PRO A 207 0.84 8.61 -3.78
C PRO A 207 -0.10 8.66 -4.98
N SER A 208 -0.93 7.61 -5.12
CA SER A 208 -2.15 7.62 -5.93
C SER A 208 -3.34 8.09 -5.08
N THR A 209 -4.56 8.07 -5.62
CA THR A 209 -5.80 8.32 -4.87
C THR A 209 -6.82 7.23 -5.14
N LEU A 210 -7.76 7.01 -4.21
CA LEU A 210 -8.84 6.04 -4.42
C LEU A 210 -9.70 6.38 -5.65
N ALA A 211 -9.90 7.67 -5.93
CA ALA A 211 -10.59 8.10 -7.15
C ALA A 211 -9.89 7.63 -8.42
N VAL A 212 -8.56 7.70 -8.47
CA VAL A 212 -7.76 7.20 -9.59
C VAL A 212 -7.85 5.68 -9.66
N GLU A 213 -7.60 4.99 -8.56
CA GLU A 213 -7.57 3.53 -8.52
C GLU A 213 -8.91 2.89 -8.94
N LYS A 214 -10.04 3.46 -8.54
CA LYS A 214 -11.37 3.01 -8.99
C LYS A 214 -11.56 3.07 -10.51
N ARG A 215 -10.80 3.91 -11.21
CA ARG A 215 -10.88 4.05 -12.68
C ARG A 215 -9.89 3.15 -13.43
N ILE A 216 -8.73 2.86 -12.82
CA ILE A 216 -7.62 2.19 -13.54
C ILE A 216 -7.28 0.80 -13.00
N ASN A 217 -7.62 0.48 -11.74
CA ASN A 217 -7.17 -0.73 -11.08
C ASN A 217 -8.12 -1.92 -11.36
N PRO A 218 -7.72 -2.94 -12.12
CA PRO A 218 -8.60 -4.05 -12.47
C PRO A 218 -9.06 -4.85 -11.25
N PHE A 219 -8.31 -4.85 -10.15
CA PHE A 219 -8.66 -5.56 -8.93
C PHE A 219 -9.76 -4.86 -8.11
N LEU A 220 -9.94 -3.55 -8.26
CA LEU A 220 -11.09 -2.80 -7.73
C LEU A 220 -12.29 -2.83 -8.70
N ARG A 221 -12.08 -3.23 -9.94
CA ARG A 221 -13.03 -3.18 -11.05
C ARG A 221 -13.58 -4.56 -11.45
N THR A 222 -13.50 -5.55 -10.57
CA THR A 222 -13.93 -6.93 -10.84
C THR A 222 -15.42 -7.08 -11.21
N ARG A 223 -16.24 -6.06 -10.94
CA ARG A 223 -17.65 -5.99 -11.32
C ARG A 223 -17.89 -5.35 -12.69
N GLU A 224 -16.87 -4.68 -13.25
CA GLU A 224 -16.97 -4.03 -14.56
C GLU A 224 -17.08 -5.07 -15.68
N PRO A 225 -18.00 -4.88 -16.65
CA PRO A 225 -18.18 -5.82 -17.76
C PRO A 225 -16.92 -6.05 -18.60
N SER A 226 -16.06 -5.03 -18.73
CA SER A 226 -14.77 -5.12 -19.45
C SER A 226 -13.81 -6.08 -18.77
N VAL A 227 -13.60 -5.92 -17.46
CA VAL A 227 -12.72 -6.77 -16.64
C VAL A 227 -13.25 -8.22 -16.61
N ARG A 228 -14.58 -8.39 -16.44
CA ARG A 228 -15.19 -9.72 -16.45
C ARG A 228 -14.97 -10.42 -17.79
N ARG A 229 -15.22 -9.73 -18.92
CA ARG A 229 -15.01 -10.33 -20.25
C ARG A 229 -13.56 -10.76 -20.48
N ALA A 230 -12.60 -9.92 -20.09
CA ALA A 230 -11.18 -10.26 -20.20
C ALA A 230 -10.83 -11.49 -19.35
N ALA A 231 -11.31 -11.55 -18.12
CA ALA A 231 -11.11 -12.69 -17.23
C ALA A 231 -11.76 -13.98 -17.77
N GLU A 232 -12.99 -13.91 -18.33
CA GLU A 232 -13.69 -15.03 -18.97
C GLU A 232 -12.93 -15.54 -20.18
N GLN A 233 -12.42 -14.63 -21.03
CA GLN A 233 -11.60 -15.01 -22.19
C GLN A 233 -10.32 -15.71 -21.77
N HIS A 234 -9.63 -15.16 -20.76
CA HIS A 234 -8.42 -15.78 -20.22
C HIS A 234 -8.67 -17.15 -19.58
N ALA A 235 -9.80 -17.29 -18.86
CA ALA A 235 -10.17 -18.54 -18.19
C ALA A 235 -10.79 -19.59 -19.14
N GLY A 236 -11.23 -19.22 -20.35
CA GLY A 236 -11.95 -20.08 -21.28
C GLY A 236 -13.35 -20.52 -20.79
N ARG A 237 -13.93 -19.82 -19.82
CA ARG A 237 -15.24 -20.13 -19.24
C ARG A 237 -15.95 -18.88 -18.72
N LYS A 238 -17.27 -18.98 -18.53
CA LYS A 238 -18.05 -17.94 -17.83
C LYS A 238 -17.68 -17.85 -16.35
N LEU A 239 -17.77 -16.64 -15.81
CA LEU A 239 -17.51 -16.32 -14.41
C LEU A 239 -18.74 -15.64 -13.82
N GLU A 240 -19.30 -16.23 -12.77
CA GLU A 240 -20.60 -15.81 -12.21
C GLU A 240 -20.45 -14.69 -11.16
N THR A 241 -19.32 -14.66 -10.45
CA THR A 241 -19.11 -13.78 -9.28
C THR A 241 -17.89 -12.88 -9.45
N ALA A 242 -17.89 -11.74 -8.74
CA ALA A 242 -16.70 -10.87 -8.64
C ALA A 242 -15.49 -11.60 -8.03
N LEU A 243 -15.72 -12.57 -7.15
CA LEU A 243 -14.66 -13.39 -6.56
C LEU A 243 -14.00 -14.30 -7.61
N GLU A 244 -14.76 -14.91 -8.50
CA GLU A 244 -14.19 -15.71 -9.60
C GLU A 244 -13.37 -14.82 -10.55
N VAL A 245 -13.90 -13.63 -10.91
CA VAL A 245 -13.18 -12.65 -11.73
C VAL A 245 -11.88 -12.25 -11.07
N PHE A 246 -11.92 -11.86 -9.78
CA PHE A 246 -10.73 -11.51 -9.00
C PHE A 246 -9.71 -12.66 -8.99
N THR A 247 -10.18 -13.87 -8.72
CA THR A 247 -9.29 -15.04 -8.63
C THR A 247 -8.58 -15.30 -9.96
N VAL A 248 -9.28 -15.16 -11.07
CA VAL A 248 -8.70 -15.33 -12.41
C VAL A 248 -7.66 -14.25 -12.70
N ILE A 249 -8.01 -12.96 -12.52
CA ILE A 249 -7.07 -11.87 -12.84
C ILE A 249 -5.86 -11.86 -11.91
N ARG A 250 -6.00 -12.29 -10.62
CA ARG A 250 -4.85 -12.38 -9.70
C ARG A 250 -3.87 -13.46 -10.15
N ARG A 251 -4.36 -14.66 -10.49
CA ARG A 251 -3.52 -15.74 -11.04
C ARG A 251 -2.88 -15.32 -12.36
N TRP A 252 -3.65 -14.72 -13.25
CA TRP A 252 -3.14 -14.20 -14.54
C TRP A 252 -2.00 -13.20 -14.31
N LYS A 253 -2.14 -12.29 -13.34
CA LYS A 253 -1.07 -11.33 -12.98
C LYS A 253 0.16 -12.03 -12.41
N ASP A 254 0.02 -13.14 -11.68
CA ASP A 254 1.16 -13.88 -11.13
C ASP A 254 2.03 -14.51 -12.23
N ASP A 255 1.40 -14.92 -13.33
CA ASP A 255 2.07 -15.53 -14.49
C ASP A 255 2.44 -14.51 -15.59
N PHE A 256 2.01 -13.26 -15.46
CA PHE A 256 2.24 -12.21 -16.44
C PHE A 256 3.71 -11.78 -16.51
N ARG A 257 4.27 -11.76 -17.73
CA ARG A 257 5.67 -11.43 -18.05
C ARG A 257 5.77 -10.24 -19.03
N GLY A 258 4.90 -9.24 -18.88
CA GLY A 258 4.88 -8.05 -19.72
C GLY A 258 5.73 -6.89 -19.19
#